data_5679af5d5ed7af254127230cd7760095
#
_entry.id   5679af5d5ed7af254127230cd7760095
#
_cell.length_a   1.000
_cell.length_b   1.000
_cell.length_c   1.000
_cell.angle_alpha   90.00
_cell.angle_beta   90.00
_cell.angle_gamma   90.00
#
_symmetry.space_group_name_H-M   'P 1'
#
loop_
_entity.id
_entity.type
_entity.pdbx_description
1 polymer ?
#
loop_
_entity_poly.entity_id
_entity_poly.type
_entity_poly.pdbx_seq_one_letter_code
_entity_poly.pdbx_strand_id
1 'polypeptide(L)'
;MTFKKIAILSASVLALSTFAVSVTESPSTHVVYAAKSKLKTRIAVPKGYTADLIEDWCDSPNSKKLTRKLKRLSRRGMLSNKFYDRRKADKRKVNLANLSNHDQYELSQYALTLINSIRTQLGLPKFTYTASAQGFANDIAKAYNEDNWSDYESHDISAINNIAKMHGLTHAGDNEYEDLAGFDMTTGHQYATIYQVKQGIYYNIKQFAFGGFRYHNWKESDKQNLNYYTEWYHANDLFTGDYSQEFALSLSYLIQDPTNKVNKITSSHYIHVDPENIEKKVLYEK
;
A
#
# COMPACT_ATOMS: atom_id res chain seq x y z
N MET A 1 -39.68 -39.61 -10.42
CA MET A 1 -39.14 -40.54 -11.45
C MET A 1 -37.63 -40.53 -11.36
N THR A 2 -37.09 -41.61 -10.88
CA THR A 2 -35.68 -41.92 -10.64
C THR A 2 -35.05 -42.41 -11.94
N PHE A 3 -33.88 -41.90 -12.33
CA PHE A 3 -33.01 -42.62 -13.23
C PHE A 3 -31.55 -42.61 -12.76
N LYS A 4 -31.06 -43.83 -12.79
CA LYS A 4 -29.84 -44.40 -12.24
C LYS A 4 -28.57 -44.00 -13.01
N LYS A 5 -27.49 -44.09 -12.27
CA LYS A 5 -26.07 -44.10 -12.69
C LYS A 5 -25.79 -45.15 -13.78
N ILE A 6 -24.92 -44.84 -14.73
CA ILE A 6 -24.05 -45.82 -15.40
C ILE A 6 -22.65 -45.29 -15.45
N ALA A 7 -21.73 -46.03 -14.84
CA ALA A 7 -20.28 -45.89 -14.95
C ALA A 7 -19.80 -46.71 -16.16
N ILE A 8 -18.93 -46.15 -16.97
CA ILE A 8 -18.13 -46.91 -17.93
C ILE A 8 -16.68 -46.63 -17.69
N LEU A 9 -15.98 -47.65 -17.20
CA LEU A 9 -14.53 -47.79 -17.21
C LEU A 9 -14.07 -48.15 -18.65
N SER A 10 -13.08 -47.45 -19.16
CA SER A 10 -12.24 -48.02 -20.20
C SER A 10 -10.79 -47.55 -20.00
N ALA A 11 -9.96 -48.49 -19.64
CA ALA A 11 -8.52 -48.38 -19.57
C ALA A 11 -7.95 -48.47 -20.99
N SER A 12 -7.07 -47.53 -21.33
CA SER A 12 -6.16 -47.66 -22.48
C SER A 12 -4.76 -47.27 -22.05
N VAL A 13 -3.93 -48.27 -21.95
CA VAL A 13 -2.46 -48.15 -21.75
C VAL A 13 -1.86 -47.73 -23.08
N LEU A 14 -1.16 -46.63 -23.14
CA LEU A 14 -0.20 -46.34 -24.19
C LEU A 14 1.10 -45.85 -23.50
N ALA A 15 2.09 -46.72 -23.62
CA ALA A 15 3.47 -46.38 -23.25
C ALA A 15 4.05 -45.45 -24.32
N LEU A 16 4.57 -44.31 -23.93
CA LEU A 16 5.47 -43.50 -24.75
C LEU A 16 6.60 -42.94 -23.92
N SER A 17 7.74 -43.21 -24.37
CA SER A 17 9.12 -42.93 -23.99
C SER A 17 9.33 -41.56 -23.31
N THR A 18 9.95 -41.63 -22.15
CA THR A 18 10.48 -40.53 -21.33
C THR A 18 11.65 -39.87 -22.04
N PHE A 19 11.48 -38.60 -22.44
CA PHE A 19 12.60 -37.64 -22.44
C PHE A 19 12.53 -36.86 -21.14
N ALA A 20 13.40 -37.21 -20.21
CA ALA A 20 13.62 -36.43 -19.00
C ALA A 20 14.43 -35.19 -19.39
N VAL A 21 13.74 -34.07 -19.60
CA VAL A 21 14.37 -32.77 -19.47
C VAL A 21 14.39 -32.45 -17.97
N SER A 22 15.55 -32.61 -17.36
CA SER A 22 15.82 -32.14 -16.03
C SER A 22 15.85 -30.61 -16.03
N VAL A 23 14.71 -29.99 -15.78
CA VAL A 23 14.65 -28.59 -15.36
C VAL A 23 15.15 -28.60 -13.92
N THR A 24 16.38 -28.21 -13.71
CA THR A 24 16.88 -27.88 -12.37
C THR A 24 16.17 -26.60 -11.94
N GLU A 25 15.06 -26.74 -11.24
CA GLU A 25 14.51 -25.65 -10.46
C GLU A 25 15.57 -25.26 -9.43
N SER A 26 16.13 -24.07 -9.58
CA SER A 26 16.88 -23.44 -8.52
C SER A 26 15.93 -23.30 -7.32
N PRO A 27 16.26 -23.82 -6.13
CA PRO A 27 15.44 -23.60 -4.97
C PRO A 27 15.43 -22.09 -4.70
N SER A 28 14.30 -21.42 -4.90
CA SER A 28 14.07 -20.09 -4.37
C SER A 28 14.12 -20.24 -2.85
N THR A 29 15.28 -19.99 -2.27
CA THR A 29 15.42 -19.89 -0.82
C THR A 29 14.59 -18.72 -0.36
N HIS A 30 13.35 -19.00 0.02
CA HIS A 30 12.58 -18.10 0.86
C HIS A 30 13.31 -18.00 2.19
N VAL A 31 14.21 -17.03 2.28
CA VAL A 31 14.84 -16.70 3.56
C VAL A 31 13.76 -16.06 4.42
N VAL A 32 13.13 -16.86 5.24
CA VAL A 32 12.19 -16.39 6.26
C VAL A 32 13.00 -15.66 7.32
N TYR A 33 13.17 -14.39 7.16
CA TYR A 33 13.70 -13.52 8.19
C TYR A 33 12.64 -13.31 9.28
N ALA A 34 12.55 -14.26 10.19
CA ALA A 34 11.76 -14.10 11.41
C ALA A 34 12.49 -13.16 12.39
N ALA A 35 12.62 -11.91 12.04
CA ALA A 35 12.98 -10.88 13.01
C ALA A 35 11.73 -10.59 13.85
N LYS A 36 11.70 -11.06 15.09
CA LYS A 36 10.68 -10.68 16.10
C LYS A 36 10.73 -9.17 16.32
N SER A 37 10.07 -8.42 15.46
CA SER A 37 10.01 -6.97 15.52
C SER A 37 9.07 -6.56 16.65
N LYS A 38 9.58 -5.78 17.61
CA LYS A 38 8.77 -5.11 18.64
C LYS A 38 8.20 -3.78 18.14
N LEU A 39 8.18 -3.57 16.82
CA LEU A 39 7.52 -2.44 16.20
C LEU A 39 6.01 -2.48 16.49
N LYS A 40 5.40 -1.32 16.62
CA LYS A 40 3.94 -1.25 16.68
C LYS A 40 3.39 -1.57 15.30
N THR A 41 2.79 -2.75 15.18
CA THR A 41 2.23 -3.29 13.94
C THR A 41 0.70 -3.20 13.90
N ARG A 42 0.11 -2.35 14.73
CA ARG A 42 -1.34 -2.18 14.82
C ARG A 42 -1.70 -0.71 14.94
N ILE A 43 -2.72 -0.33 14.17
CA ILE A 43 -3.46 0.92 14.32
C ILE A 43 -4.85 0.56 14.85
N ALA A 44 -5.21 1.10 16.01
CA ALA A 44 -6.50 0.83 16.63
C ALA A 44 -7.59 1.70 16.00
N VAL A 45 -8.68 1.08 15.60
CA VAL A 45 -9.85 1.75 15.01
C VAL A 45 -10.79 2.18 16.14
N PRO A 46 -11.24 3.44 16.19
CA PRO A 46 -12.20 3.91 17.20
C PRO A 46 -13.56 3.21 17.05
N LYS A 47 -14.18 2.89 18.19
CA LYS A 47 -15.53 2.31 18.18
C LYS A 47 -16.51 3.21 17.42
N GLY A 48 -17.21 2.63 16.44
CA GLY A 48 -18.17 3.30 15.58
C GLY A 48 -17.58 3.93 14.31
N TYR A 49 -16.28 3.77 14.06
CA TYR A 49 -15.63 3.99 12.76
C TYR A 49 -15.77 2.70 11.97
N THR A 50 -16.52 2.70 10.89
CA THR A 50 -16.87 1.52 10.09
C THR A 50 -16.62 1.77 8.61
N ALA A 51 -16.47 0.72 7.81
CA ALA A 51 -16.39 0.80 6.36
C ALA A 51 -17.61 1.52 5.78
N ASP A 52 -18.81 1.08 6.11
CA ASP A 52 -20.07 1.71 5.67
C ASP A 52 -20.12 3.22 5.94
N LEU A 53 -19.57 3.66 7.09
CA LEU A 53 -19.55 5.10 7.41
C LEU A 53 -18.63 5.89 6.49
N ILE A 54 -17.54 5.29 6.02
CA ILE A 54 -16.61 5.87 5.07
C ILE A 54 -17.28 5.94 3.70
N GLU A 55 -17.84 4.83 3.24
CA GLU A 55 -18.60 4.71 1.98
C GLU A 55 -19.77 5.70 1.92
N ASP A 56 -20.62 5.73 2.95
CA ASP A 56 -21.72 6.68 3.08
C ASP A 56 -21.25 8.14 2.90
N TRP A 57 -20.06 8.46 3.41
CA TRP A 57 -19.51 9.79 3.26
C TRP A 57 -18.99 10.03 1.84
N CYS A 58 -18.34 9.06 1.21
CA CYS A 58 -17.88 9.17 -0.19
C CYS A 58 -19.04 9.35 -1.15
N ASP A 59 -20.15 8.67 -0.91
CA ASP A 59 -21.40 8.84 -1.69
C ASP A 59 -22.09 10.19 -1.43
N SER A 60 -21.86 10.77 -0.25
CA SER A 60 -22.49 12.04 0.15
C SER A 60 -21.50 12.96 0.87
N PRO A 61 -20.42 13.43 0.21
CA PRO A 61 -19.32 14.17 0.88
C PRO A 61 -19.76 15.52 1.45
N ASN A 62 -20.86 16.07 0.95
CA ASN A 62 -21.46 17.31 1.44
C ASN A 62 -22.36 17.12 2.69
N SER A 63 -22.54 15.89 3.17
CA SER A 63 -23.35 15.60 4.34
C SER A 63 -22.67 16.11 5.62
N LYS A 64 -23.18 17.21 6.15
CA LYS A 64 -22.69 17.81 7.42
C LYS A 64 -22.76 16.82 8.60
N LYS A 65 -23.74 15.89 8.60
CA LYS A 65 -23.92 14.88 9.64
C LYS A 65 -22.82 13.84 9.60
N LEU A 66 -22.54 13.27 8.42
CA LEU A 66 -21.49 12.26 8.22
C LEU A 66 -20.11 12.86 8.49
N THR A 67 -19.80 14.01 7.88
CA THR A 67 -18.55 14.74 8.08
C THR A 67 -18.29 15.02 9.57
N ARG A 68 -19.29 15.49 10.32
CA ARG A 68 -19.14 15.75 11.77
C ARG A 68 -18.89 14.47 12.57
N LYS A 69 -19.50 13.35 12.18
CA LYS A 69 -19.30 12.04 12.82
C LYS A 69 -17.88 11.54 12.54
N LEU A 70 -17.46 11.52 11.26
CA LEU A 70 -16.13 11.10 10.85
C LEU A 70 -15.04 11.95 11.51
N LYS A 71 -15.11 13.28 11.44
CA LYS A 71 -14.14 14.18 12.10
C LYS A 71 -13.88 13.82 13.58
N ARG A 72 -14.93 13.53 14.34
CA ARG A 72 -14.80 13.16 15.76
C ARG A 72 -14.13 11.80 15.96
N LEU A 73 -14.48 10.83 15.13
CA LEU A 73 -13.91 9.49 15.18
C LEU A 73 -12.45 9.51 14.70
N SER A 74 -12.16 10.20 13.61
CA SER A 74 -10.82 10.42 13.07
C SER A 74 -9.90 11.06 14.10
N ARG A 75 -10.33 12.13 14.77
CA ARG A 75 -9.56 12.73 15.86
C ARG A 75 -9.24 11.72 16.97
N ARG A 76 -10.18 10.86 17.34
CA ARG A 76 -9.92 9.79 18.33
C ARG A 76 -8.86 8.82 17.81
N GLY A 77 -8.96 8.39 16.55
CA GLY A 77 -7.97 7.53 15.89
C GLY A 77 -6.58 8.16 15.86
N MET A 78 -6.50 9.42 15.45
CA MET A 78 -5.23 10.16 15.39
C MET A 78 -4.57 10.32 16.76
N LEU A 79 -5.32 10.61 17.80
CA LEU A 79 -4.79 10.83 19.15
C LEU A 79 -4.44 9.54 19.90
N SER A 80 -5.24 8.48 19.73
CA SER A 80 -5.01 7.21 20.44
C SER A 80 -3.87 6.38 19.86
N ASN A 81 -3.51 6.60 18.59
CA ASN A 81 -2.48 5.85 17.88
C ASN A 81 -1.17 6.63 17.85
N LYS A 82 -0.19 6.13 18.59
CA LYS A 82 1.17 6.68 18.63
C LYS A 82 2.15 5.64 18.14
N PHE A 83 3.06 6.04 17.27
CA PHE A 83 4.18 5.18 16.89
C PHE A 83 5.05 4.93 18.10
N TYR A 84 5.38 3.69 18.33
CA TYR A 84 6.22 3.29 19.45
C TYR A 84 7.05 2.08 19.08
N ASP A 85 8.35 2.22 19.16
CA ASP A 85 9.29 1.11 19.06
C ASP A 85 10.07 0.99 20.37
N ARG A 86 9.96 -0.18 21.03
CA ARG A 86 10.71 -0.48 22.27
C ARG A 86 12.14 -0.90 22.00
N ARG A 87 12.50 -1.20 20.76
CA ARG A 87 13.88 -1.48 20.42
C ARG A 87 14.63 -0.17 20.27
N LYS A 88 15.90 -0.20 20.63
CA LYS A 88 16.84 0.75 20.04
C LYS A 88 16.60 0.65 18.54
N ALA A 89 16.10 1.74 17.99
CA ALA A 89 15.65 1.84 16.60
C ALA A 89 16.56 1.08 15.67
N ASP A 90 16.00 0.34 14.71
CA ASP A 90 16.79 -0.28 13.66
C ASP A 90 17.54 0.84 12.93
N LYS A 91 18.82 0.95 13.26
CA LYS A 91 19.72 2.02 12.77
C LYS A 91 20.28 1.70 11.39
N ARG A 92 19.92 0.58 10.81
CA ARG A 92 20.31 0.23 9.44
C ARG A 92 19.84 1.34 8.50
N LYS A 93 20.82 1.93 7.81
CA LYS A 93 20.57 3.00 6.84
C LYS A 93 20.20 2.38 5.50
N VAL A 94 19.22 2.98 4.86
CA VAL A 94 18.80 2.66 3.48
C VAL A 94 18.96 3.89 2.59
N ASN A 95 19.21 3.65 1.32
CA ASN A 95 19.22 4.69 0.30
C ASN A 95 17.81 4.81 -0.27
N LEU A 96 17.13 5.92 -0.02
CA LEU A 96 15.75 6.16 -0.45
C LEU A 96 15.63 6.25 -1.98
N ALA A 97 16.69 6.68 -2.65
CA ALA A 97 16.73 6.73 -4.12
C ALA A 97 16.94 5.35 -4.78
N ASN A 98 17.34 4.34 -4.00
CA ASN A 98 17.61 3.00 -4.53
C ASN A 98 17.53 1.98 -3.39
N LEU A 99 16.33 1.60 -3.02
CA LEU A 99 16.09 0.55 -2.04
C LEU A 99 16.49 -0.81 -2.61
N SER A 100 17.12 -1.64 -1.78
CA SER A 100 17.33 -3.06 -2.13
C SER A 100 15.98 -3.79 -2.17
N ASN A 101 15.89 -4.90 -2.94
CA ASN A 101 14.70 -5.74 -2.97
C ASN A 101 14.29 -6.24 -1.56
N HIS A 102 15.29 -6.51 -0.71
CA HIS A 102 15.05 -6.89 0.68
C HIS A 102 14.37 -5.75 1.47
N ASP A 103 14.84 -4.51 1.32
CA ASP A 103 14.29 -3.37 2.04
C ASP A 103 12.89 -3.03 1.52
N GLN A 104 12.67 -3.10 0.21
CA GLN A 104 11.35 -2.91 -0.40
C GLN A 104 10.35 -3.95 0.15
N TYR A 105 10.73 -5.22 0.16
CA TYR A 105 9.91 -6.30 0.72
C TYR A 105 9.61 -6.06 2.21
N GLU A 106 10.62 -5.73 3.03
CA GLU A 106 10.45 -5.46 4.45
C GLU A 106 9.49 -4.30 4.71
N LEU A 107 9.60 -3.22 3.94
CA LEU A 107 8.75 -2.04 4.07
C LEU A 107 7.32 -2.32 3.59
N SER A 108 7.15 -3.04 2.47
CA SER A 108 5.84 -3.49 1.98
C SER A 108 5.14 -4.39 3.00
N GLN A 109 5.83 -5.37 3.58
CA GLN A 109 5.28 -6.24 4.64
C GLN A 109 4.88 -5.46 5.88
N TYR A 110 5.65 -4.43 6.24
CA TYR A 110 5.31 -3.58 7.38
C TYR A 110 4.05 -2.74 7.10
N ALA A 111 3.96 -2.10 5.94
CA ALA A 111 2.78 -1.35 5.51
C ALA A 111 1.54 -2.25 5.47
N LEU A 112 1.64 -3.40 4.80
CA LEU A 112 0.58 -4.40 4.72
C LEU A 112 0.09 -4.87 6.09
N THR A 113 1.00 -5.07 7.05
CA THR A 113 0.63 -5.45 8.43
C THR A 113 -0.22 -4.36 9.09
N LEU A 114 0.10 -3.10 8.88
CA LEU A 114 -0.67 -1.97 9.42
C LEU A 114 -2.04 -1.85 8.76
N ILE A 115 -2.10 -1.91 7.43
CA ILE A 115 -3.36 -1.88 6.66
C ILE A 115 -4.26 -3.04 7.10
N ASN A 116 -3.74 -4.26 7.13
CA ASN A 116 -4.50 -5.45 7.53
C ASN A 116 -4.93 -5.41 9.01
N SER A 117 -4.20 -4.67 9.87
CA SER A 117 -4.63 -4.46 11.25
C SER A 117 -5.91 -3.61 11.34
N ILE A 118 -6.10 -2.68 10.41
CA ILE A 118 -7.31 -1.86 10.30
C ILE A 118 -8.42 -2.67 9.63
N ARG A 119 -8.17 -3.26 8.45
CA ARG A 119 -9.15 -4.07 7.71
C ARG A 119 -9.77 -5.16 8.58
N THR A 120 -8.96 -5.89 9.34
CA THR A 120 -9.46 -6.90 10.29
C THR A 120 -10.40 -6.32 11.35
N GLN A 121 -10.15 -5.10 11.86
CA GLN A 121 -11.01 -4.46 12.85
C GLN A 121 -12.31 -3.93 12.24
N LEU A 122 -12.32 -3.66 10.94
CA LEU A 122 -13.50 -3.29 10.16
C LEU A 122 -14.30 -4.50 9.65
N GLY A 123 -13.79 -5.72 9.85
CA GLY A 123 -14.42 -6.95 9.37
C GLY A 123 -14.15 -7.26 7.88
N LEU A 124 -13.16 -6.60 7.28
CA LEU A 124 -12.84 -6.72 5.87
C LEU A 124 -11.81 -7.82 5.59
N PRO A 125 -11.81 -8.44 4.39
CA PRO A 125 -10.75 -9.31 3.91
C PRO A 125 -9.40 -8.60 3.94
N LYS A 126 -8.33 -9.36 4.22
CA LYS A 126 -6.97 -8.84 4.23
C LYS A 126 -6.45 -8.69 2.80
N PHE A 127 -5.64 -7.67 2.58
CA PHE A 127 -4.80 -7.59 1.39
C PHE A 127 -3.62 -8.56 1.48
N THR A 128 -3.05 -8.93 0.33
CA THR A 128 -1.92 -9.86 0.22
C THR A 128 -0.77 -9.21 -0.54
N TYR A 129 0.45 -9.47 -0.10
CA TYR A 129 1.64 -9.07 -0.86
C TYR A 129 1.84 -10.03 -2.02
N THR A 130 2.16 -9.49 -3.20
CA THR A 130 2.63 -10.28 -4.34
C THR A 130 3.88 -9.64 -4.98
N ALA A 131 4.69 -10.45 -5.64
CA ALA A 131 5.85 -9.95 -6.38
C ALA A 131 5.41 -9.09 -7.58
N SER A 132 4.26 -9.43 -8.19
CA SER A 132 3.67 -8.69 -9.29
C SER A 132 3.27 -7.27 -8.88
N ALA A 133 2.54 -7.14 -7.76
CA ALA A 133 2.21 -5.83 -7.21
C ALA A 133 3.47 -5.03 -6.84
N GLN A 134 4.53 -5.70 -6.34
CA GLN A 134 5.79 -5.02 -6.05
C GLN A 134 6.50 -4.54 -7.32
N GLY A 135 6.51 -5.33 -8.38
CA GLY A 135 7.04 -4.92 -9.69
C GLY A 135 6.31 -3.70 -10.23
N PHE A 136 4.98 -3.74 -10.19
CA PHE A 136 4.13 -2.62 -10.60
C PHE A 136 4.38 -1.35 -9.76
N ALA A 137 4.45 -1.48 -8.45
CA ALA A 137 4.77 -0.36 -7.56
C ALA A 137 6.15 0.26 -7.83
N ASN A 138 7.16 -0.58 -8.10
CA ASN A 138 8.50 -0.12 -8.43
C ASN A 138 8.56 0.64 -9.75
N ASP A 139 7.83 0.17 -10.75
CA ASP A 139 7.78 0.83 -12.07
C ASP A 139 7.03 2.17 -11.99
N ILE A 140 5.96 2.28 -11.19
CA ILE A 140 5.32 3.57 -10.89
C ILE A 140 6.30 4.53 -10.21
N ALA A 141 6.97 4.10 -9.15
CA ALA A 141 7.94 4.94 -8.45
C ALA A 141 9.09 5.40 -9.36
N LYS A 142 9.52 4.53 -10.28
CA LYS A 142 10.51 4.87 -11.30
C LYS A 142 9.99 5.91 -12.28
N ALA A 143 8.75 5.78 -12.77
CA ALA A 143 8.13 6.75 -13.66
C ALA A 143 8.01 8.13 -13.01
N TYR A 144 7.61 8.21 -11.73
CA TYR A 144 7.62 9.46 -10.98
C TYR A 144 9.00 10.13 -10.94
N ASN A 145 10.09 9.34 -10.78
CA ASN A 145 11.43 9.87 -10.82
C ASN A 145 11.81 10.37 -12.25
N GLU A 146 11.40 9.65 -13.30
CA GLU A 146 11.68 10.01 -14.70
C GLU A 146 10.91 11.26 -15.12
N ASP A 147 9.66 11.40 -14.67
CA ASP A 147 8.79 12.55 -14.95
C ASP A 147 9.09 13.76 -14.03
N ASN A 148 10.01 13.60 -13.09
CA ASN A 148 10.33 14.63 -12.09
C ASN A 148 9.11 15.04 -11.26
N TRP A 149 8.28 14.06 -10.87
CA TRP A 149 7.01 14.22 -10.18
C TRP A 149 7.07 13.77 -8.73
N SER A 150 6.29 14.39 -7.85
CA SER A 150 6.26 14.06 -6.43
C SER A 150 4.83 14.16 -5.85
N ASP A 151 4.67 13.79 -4.59
CA ASP A 151 3.43 13.94 -3.83
C ASP A 151 2.94 15.39 -3.71
N TYR A 152 3.78 16.38 -3.97
CA TYR A 152 3.37 17.79 -3.99
C TYR A 152 2.52 18.15 -5.21
N GLU A 153 2.71 17.47 -6.34
CA GLU A 153 1.94 17.65 -7.56
C GLU A 153 0.67 16.82 -7.60
N SER A 154 0.43 15.93 -6.64
CA SER A 154 -0.63 14.90 -6.64
C SER A 154 -0.24 13.63 -7.41
N HIS A 155 -1.20 12.81 -7.83
CA HIS A 155 -0.95 11.60 -8.62
C HIS A 155 -0.50 11.91 -10.04
N ASP A 156 0.52 11.20 -10.52
CA ASP A 156 0.86 11.19 -11.95
C ASP A 156 -0.03 10.18 -12.68
N ILE A 157 -1.23 10.62 -12.99
CA ILE A 157 -2.25 9.77 -13.65
C ILE A 157 -1.73 9.21 -14.97
N SER A 158 -0.94 9.99 -15.73
CA SER A 158 -0.38 9.55 -17.01
C SER A 158 0.61 8.42 -16.82
N ALA A 159 1.55 8.58 -15.88
CA ALA A 159 2.51 7.54 -15.54
C ALA A 159 1.81 6.27 -15.04
N ILE A 160 0.88 6.40 -14.07
CA ILE A 160 0.14 5.26 -13.50
C ILE A 160 -0.55 4.45 -14.61
N ASN A 161 -1.31 5.10 -15.50
CA ASN A 161 -2.02 4.41 -16.57
C ASN A 161 -1.07 3.79 -17.62
N ASN A 162 0.04 4.44 -17.97
CA ASN A 162 1.02 3.88 -18.87
C ASN A 162 1.67 2.61 -18.30
N ILE A 163 2.05 2.65 -17.01
CA ILE A 163 2.64 1.49 -16.33
C ILE A 163 1.59 0.38 -16.13
N ALA A 164 0.33 0.71 -15.77
CA ALA A 164 -0.75 -0.25 -15.69
C ALA A 164 -0.95 -1.01 -17.01
N LYS A 165 -0.95 -0.30 -18.14
CA LYS A 165 -1.00 -0.91 -19.48
C LYS A 165 0.17 -1.84 -19.75
N MET A 166 1.38 -1.47 -19.35
CA MET A 166 2.59 -2.30 -19.53
C MET A 166 2.51 -3.59 -18.71
N HIS A 167 1.91 -3.53 -17.52
CA HIS A 167 1.64 -4.66 -16.64
C HIS A 167 0.38 -5.45 -17.00
N GLY A 168 -0.35 -5.07 -18.05
CA GLY A 168 -1.58 -5.76 -18.46
C GLY A 168 -2.75 -5.58 -17.49
N LEU A 169 -2.78 -4.45 -16.82
CA LEU A 169 -3.85 -4.00 -15.95
C LEU A 169 -4.81 -3.06 -16.69
N THR A 170 -6.03 -2.89 -16.19
CA THR A 170 -6.95 -1.85 -16.66
C THR A 170 -6.31 -0.47 -16.56
N HIS A 171 -6.66 0.44 -17.45
CA HIS A 171 -6.08 1.78 -17.54
C HIS A 171 -7.13 2.78 -18.08
N ALA A 172 -8.14 3.02 -17.25
CA ALA A 172 -9.33 3.79 -17.64
C ALA A 172 -9.13 5.32 -17.66
N GLY A 173 -7.96 5.81 -17.29
CA GLY A 173 -7.64 7.25 -17.32
C GLY A 173 -7.73 7.94 -15.95
N ASP A 174 -8.18 7.23 -14.92
CA ASP A 174 -8.18 7.70 -13.53
C ASP A 174 -7.10 7.00 -12.70
N ASN A 175 -6.95 7.36 -11.43
CA ASN A 175 -6.10 6.66 -10.49
C ASN A 175 -6.87 5.54 -9.79
N GLU A 176 -6.62 4.30 -10.20
CA GLU A 176 -7.28 3.11 -9.64
C GLU A 176 -6.38 2.28 -8.71
N TYR A 177 -5.11 2.69 -8.56
CA TYR A 177 -4.09 1.81 -7.96
C TYR A 177 -3.30 2.41 -6.83
N GLU A 178 -3.26 3.73 -6.70
CA GLU A 178 -2.28 4.40 -5.86
C GLU A 178 -2.90 5.26 -4.76
N ASP A 179 -2.50 5.00 -3.53
CA ASP A 179 -2.54 5.98 -2.45
C ASP A 179 -1.15 6.60 -2.30
N LEU A 180 -1.05 7.91 -2.37
CA LEU A 180 0.21 8.64 -2.37
C LEU A 180 0.40 9.48 -1.11
N ALA A 181 1.61 9.46 -0.56
CA ALA A 181 1.98 10.36 0.54
C ALA A 181 3.47 10.65 0.58
N GLY A 182 3.83 11.84 1.02
CA GLY A 182 5.20 12.23 1.27
C GLY A 182 5.77 11.71 2.60
N PHE A 183 7.10 11.80 2.71
CA PHE A 183 7.84 11.51 3.94
C PHE A 183 8.45 12.79 4.50
N ASP A 184 7.71 13.55 5.28
CA ASP A 184 8.20 14.79 5.92
C ASP A 184 9.47 14.59 6.76
N MET A 185 9.60 13.39 7.35
CA MET A 185 10.74 13.06 8.23
C MET A 185 12.04 12.78 7.49
N THR A 186 11.97 12.55 6.19
CA THR A 186 13.12 12.27 5.33
C THR A 186 13.40 13.39 4.33
N THR A 187 12.57 14.41 4.30
CA THR A 187 12.74 15.57 3.41
C THR A 187 14.16 16.14 3.51
N GLY A 188 14.82 16.28 2.38
CA GLY A 188 16.20 16.74 2.29
C GLY A 188 17.27 15.68 2.50
N HIS A 189 16.94 14.42 2.77
CA HIS A 189 17.90 13.35 3.03
C HIS A 189 17.74 12.18 2.05
N GLN A 190 18.81 11.80 1.36
CA GLN A 190 18.85 10.60 0.53
C GLN A 190 18.91 9.31 1.34
N TYR A 191 19.40 9.37 2.57
CA TYR A 191 19.55 8.22 3.45
C TYR A 191 18.71 8.39 4.70
N ALA A 192 17.99 7.35 5.06
CA ALA A 192 17.22 7.27 6.30
C ALA A 192 17.51 5.94 7.01
N THR A 193 17.19 5.86 8.29
CA THR A 193 17.17 4.56 8.97
C THR A 193 15.86 3.83 8.67
N ILE A 194 15.87 2.50 8.64
CA ILE A 194 14.65 1.69 8.51
C ILE A 194 13.60 2.10 9.56
N TYR A 195 14.04 2.45 10.76
CA TYR A 195 13.16 3.00 11.79
C TYR A 195 12.40 4.25 11.34
N GLN A 196 13.11 5.22 10.75
CA GLN A 196 12.51 6.48 10.27
C GLN A 196 11.52 6.21 9.13
N VAL A 197 11.89 5.33 8.18
CA VAL A 197 10.98 4.96 7.09
C VAL A 197 9.72 4.28 7.63
N LYS A 198 9.85 3.31 8.54
CA LYS A 198 8.71 2.66 9.18
C LYS A 198 7.86 3.63 9.99
N GLN A 199 8.47 4.61 10.62
CA GLN A 199 7.73 5.66 11.31
C GLN A 199 6.91 6.51 10.33
N GLY A 200 7.48 6.89 9.18
CA GLY A 200 6.77 7.58 8.10
C GLY A 200 5.59 6.76 7.59
N ILE A 201 5.82 5.50 7.23
CA ILE A 201 4.75 4.57 6.80
C ILE A 201 3.62 4.48 7.83
N TYR A 202 3.97 4.37 9.12
CA TYR A 202 2.96 4.34 10.19
C TYR A 202 2.10 5.61 10.22
N TYR A 203 2.71 6.77 10.05
CA TYR A 203 1.99 8.03 10.04
C TYR A 203 1.14 8.20 8.80
N ASN A 204 1.63 7.82 7.63
CA ASN A 204 0.88 7.88 6.39
C ASN A 204 -0.38 6.99 6.46
N ILE A 205 -0.23 5.71 6.81
CA ILE A 205 -1.38 4.80 6.92
C ILE A 205 -2.37 5.26 7.99
N LYS A 206 -1.90 5.80 9.10
CA LYS A 206 -2.77 6.40 10.12
C LYS A 206 -3.53 7.61 9.59
N GLN A 207 -2.90 8.41 8.75
CA GLN A 207 -3.51 9.58 8.11
C GLN A 207 -4.53 9.16 7.05
N PHE A 208 -4.19 8.21 6.20
CA PHE A 208 -5.14 7.61 5.25
C PHE A 208 -6.38 7.08 5.97
N ALA A 209 -6.19 6.32 7.04
CA ALA A 209 -7.30 5.74 7.78
C ALA A 209 -8.20 6.77 8.46
N PHE A 210 -7.68 7.91 8.88
CA PHE A 210 -8.43 8.86 9.71
C PHE A 210 -8.64 10.22 9.06
N GLY A 211 -8.56 10.29 7.72
CA GLY A 211 -9.01 11.45 6.94
C GLY A 211 -7.97 12.54 6.72
N GLY A 212 -7.63 12.70 5.47
CA GLY A 212 -6.74 13.65 4.82
C GLY A 212 -6.29 14.85 5.65
N PHE A 213 -5.40 14.58 6.56
CA PHE A 213 -4.92 15.57 7.52
C PHE A 213 -3.96 16.54 6.83
N ARG A 214 -4.48 17.66 6.36
CA ARG A 214 -3.71 18.69 5.66
C ARG A 214 -2.84 19.47 6.64
N TYR A 215 -1.64 18.97 7.00
CA TYR A 215 -0.70 19.89 7.65
C TYR A 215 0.77 19.46 7.59
N HIS A 216 1.62 20.37 7.14
CA HIS A 216 3.06 20.19 6.99
C HIS A 216 3.85 20.27 8.30
N ASN A 217 3.27 20.77 9.38
CA ASN A 217 3.94 20.94 10.68
C ASN A 217 3.18 20.21 11.79
N TRP A 218 3.44 18.92 11.91
CA TRP A 218 2.82 17.99 12.85
C TRP A 218 3.02 18.36 14.32
N LYS A 219 2.37 19.41 14.79
CA LYS A 219 2.24 19.63 16.23
C LYS A 219 1.15 18.70 16.78
N GLU A 220 1.40 18.09 17.90
CA GLU A 220 0.42 17.22 18.57
C GLU A 220 -0.90 17.95 18.84
N SER A 221 -0.82 19.30 19.07
CA SER A 221 -1.98 20.18 19.23
C SER A 221 -2.89 20.22 18.00
N ASP A 222 -2.34 20.09 16.80
CA ASP A 222 -3.11 20.25 15.56
C ASP A 222 -4.10 19.09 15.37
N LYS A 223 -3.75 17.90 15.86
CA LYS A 223 -4.63 16.72 15.85
C LYS A 223 -5.92 16.92 16.65
N GLN A 224 -5.96 17.90 17.53
CA GLN A 224 -7.19 18.28 18.28
C GLN A 224 -8.16 19.10 17.41
N ASN A 225 -7.66 19.79 16.39
CA ASN A 225 -8.47 20.66 15.56
C ASN A 225 -9.24 19.89 14.50
N LEU A 226 -10.57 19.86 14.64
CA LEU A 226 -11.44 19.14 13.68
C LEU A 226 -11.42 19.70 12.27
N ASN A 227 -10.94 20.93 12.06
CA ASN A 227 -10.87 21.54 10.74
C ASN A 227 -9.76 20.93 9.85
N TYR A 228 -8.81 20.24 10.44
CA TYR A 228 -7.74 19.58 9.69
C TYR A 228 -8.14 18.21 9.11
N TYR A 229 -9.27 17.66 9.49
CA TYR A 229 -9.85 16.44 8.93
C TYR A 229 -10.78 16.82 7.80
N THR A 230 -10.36 16.63 6.56
CA THR A 230 -11.00 17.23 5.39
C THR A 230 -11.63 16.24 4.43
N GLU A 231 -11.09 15.02 4.31
CA GLU A 231 -11.56 14.01 3.36
C GLU A 231 -11.26 12.60 3.85
N TRP A 232 -11.85 11.58 3.24
CA TRP A 232 -11.66 10.15 3.56
C TRP A 232 -11.56 9.30 2.29
N TYR A 233 -11.07 9.84 1.17
CA TYR A 233 -10.91 9.10 -0.08
C TYR A 233 -9.88 7.98 0.07
N HIS A 234 -8.69 8.24 0.60
CA HIS A 234 -7.71 7.20 0.90
C HIS A 234 -8.26 6.13 1.88
N ALA A 235 -9.12 6.56 2.82
CA ALA A 235 -9.77 5.60 3.71
C ALA A 235 -10.78 4.73 2.95
N ASN A 236 -11.46 5.28 1.95
CA ASN A 236 -12.34 4.53 1.08
C ASN A 236 -11.57 3.46 0.30
N ASP A 237 -10.48 3.85 -0.33
CA ASP A 237 -9.70 2.95 -1.20
C ASP A 237 -9.09 1.79 -0.40
N LEU A 238 -8.50 2.05 0.76
CA LEU A 238 -7.80 1.06 1.57
C LEU A 238 -8.68 0.30 2.57
N PHE A 239 -9.79 0.89 3.05
CA PHE A 239 -10.52 0.41 4.23
C PHE A 239 -12.03 0.26 4.01
N THR A 240 -12.46 0.13 2.77
CA THR A 240 -13.78 -0.32 2.36
C THR A 240 -13.65 -1.52 1.43
N GLY A 241 -14.72 -1.92 0.75
CA GLY A 241 -14.71 -3.09 -0.14
C GLY A 241 -14.53 -4.41 0.59
N ASP A 242 -15.37 -5.38 0.27
CA ASP A 242 -15.43 -6.70 0.90
C ASP A 242 -14.57 -7.78 0.18
N TYR A 243 -13.57 -7.34 -0.57
CA TYR A 243 -12.64 -8.18 -1.34
C TYR A 243 -11.18 -7.99 -0.92
N SER A 244 -10.35 -8.96 -1.25
CA SER A 244 -8.91 -8.91 -1.06
C SER A 244 -8.25 -8.32 -2.31
N GLN A 245 -7.27 -7.45 -2.09
CA GLN A 245 -6.42 -6.92 -3.16
C GLN A 245 -4.97 -7.36 -2.97
N GLU A 246 -4.22 -7.35 -4.06
CA GLU A 246 -2.77 -7.45 -3.99
C GLU A 246 -2.19 -6.10 -3.60
N PHE A 247 -1.10 -6.12 -2.81
CA PHE A 247 -0.55 -4.90 -2.25
C PHE A 247 0.98 -4.89 -2.28
N ALA A 248 1.54 -3.73 -2.58
CA ALA A 248 2.95 -3.42 -2.37
C ALA A 248 3.17 -1.93 -2.06
N LEU A 249 4.35 -1.62 -1.52
CA LEU A 249 4.81 -0.26 -1.29
C LEU A 249 6.10 -0.03 -2.07
N SER A 250 6.22 1.12 -2.73
CA SER A 250 7.49 1.61 -3.26
C SER A 250 7.73 3.06 -2.88
N LEU A 251 8.96 3.53 -3.07
CA LEU A 251 9.35 4.92 -2.80
C LEU A 251 9.94 5.51 -4.07
N SER A 252 9.53 6.72 -4.43
CA SER A 252 10.25 7.57 -5.37
C SER A 252 11.07 8.61 -4.62
N TYR A 253 12.12 9.07 -5.24
CA TYR A 253 13.04 10.05 -4.65
C TYR A 253 13.45 11.08 -5.69
N LEU A 254 13.01 12.30 -5.48
CA LEU A 254 13.20 13.39 -6.38
C LEU A 254 14.19 14.43 -5.83
N ILE A 255 15.07 14.93 -6.67
CA ILE A 255 15.91 16.09 -6.38
C ILE A 255 15.33 17.26 -7.19
N GLN A 256 14.43 18.01 -6.61
CA GLN A 256 13.95 19.24 -7.23
C GLN A 256 15.06 20.31 -7.15
N ASP A 257 15.48 20.79 -8.31
CA ASP A 257 16.49 21.84 -8.51
C ASP A 257 17.84 21.59 -7.80
N PRO A 258 18.80 20.99 -8.49
CA PRO A 258 20.14 20.74 -7.95
C PRO A 258 20.90 22.04 -7.58
N THR A 259 20.43 23.21 -8.02
CA THR A 259 21.04 24.51 -7.69
C THR A 259 20.48 25.11 -6.41
N ASN A 260 19.26 24.72 -6.02
CA ASN A 260 18.62 25.17 -4.80
C ASN A 260 18.67 24.05 -3.75
N LYS A 261 19.49 24.16 -2.72
CA LYS A 261 19.86 23.12 -1.74
C LYS A 261 18.67 22.47 -0.97
N VAL A 262 17.43 22.71 -1.35
CA VAL A 262 16.30 22.53 -0.45
C VAL A 262 15.46 21.30 -0.73
N ASN A 263 15.28 20.81 -1.94
CA ASN A 263 14.18 19.88 -2.15
C ASN A 263 14.61 18.51 -2.67
N LYS A 264 14.95 17.66 -1.72
CA LYS A 264 14.94 16.20 -1.90
C LYS A 264 13.63 15.69 -1.32
N ILE A 265 12.75 15.20 -2.17
CA ILE A 265 11.42 14.75 -1.80
C ILE A 265 11.39 13.24 -1.92
N THR A 266 10.84 12.58 -0.93
CA THR A 266 10.54 11.15 -1.00
C THR A 266 9.04 10.99 -0.95
N SER A 267 8.47 10.43 -2.01
CA SER A 267 7.07 10.05 -2.06
C SER A 267 6.93 8.55 -1.84
N SER A 268 5.85 8.14 -1.19
CA SER A 268 5.54 6.73 -0.93
C SER A 268 4.27 6.34 -1.67
N HIS A 269 4.38 5.30 -2.47
CA HIS A 269 3.37 4.76 -3.35
C HIS A 269 2.81 3.49 -2.71
N TYR A 270 1.60 3.57 -2.17
CA TYR A 270 0.85 2.45 -1.61
C TYR A 270 -0.03 1.88 -2.72
N ILE A 271 0.49 0.86 -3.38
CA ILE A 271 -0.16 0.28 -4.55
C ILE A 271 -1.03 -0.89 -4.13
N HIS A 272 -2.27 -0.87 -4.60
CA HIS A 272 -3.22 -1.95 -4.43
C HIS A 272 -3.84 -2.33 -5.78
N VAL A 273 -3.92 -3.61 -6.06
CA VAL A 273 -4.42 -4.15 -7.33
C VAL A 273 -5.56 -5.10 -7.04
N ASP A 274 -6.74 -4.74 -7.54
CA ASP A 274 -7.87 -5.65 -7.56
C ASP A 274 -7.61 -6.75 -8.59
N PRO A 275 -7.79 -8.04 -8.24
CA PRO A 275 -7.69 -9.13 -9.20
C PRO A 275 -8.58 -8.96 -10.45
N GLU A 276 -9.71 -8.25 -10.33
CA GLU A 276 -10.59 -7.95 -11.46
C GLU A 276 -9.97 -6.97 -12.46
N ASN A 277 -9.01 -6.17 -12.03
CA ASN A 277 -8.28 -5.24 -12.90
C ASN A 277 -7.15 -5.91 -13.69
N ILE A 278 -6.90 -7.20 -13.52
CA ILE A 278 -5.85 -7.93 -14.23
C ILE A 278 -6.39 -8.43 -15.58
N GLU A 279 -6.19 -7.65 -16.65
CA GLU A 279 -6.63 -8.02 -18.01
C GLU A 279 -5.71 -9.05 -18.67
N LYS A 280 -4.40 -8.96 -18.43
CA LYS A 280 -3.37 -9.82 -19.06
C LYS A 280 -2.44 -10.41 -18.02
N LYS A 281 -2.87 -11.51 -17.42
CA LYS A 281 -2.14 -12.19 -16.33
C LYS A 281 -0.68 -12.46 -16.65
N VAL A 282 -0.36 -12.86 -17.88
CA VAL A 282 1.02 -13.15 -18.33
C VAL A 282 1.93 -11.90 -18.29
N LEU A 283 1.37 -10.70 -18.43
CA LEU A 283 2.12 -9.46 -18.31
C LEU A 283 2.27 -9.04 -16.86
N TYR A 284 1.28 -9.32 -16.03
CA TYR A 284 1.27 -8.95 -14.64
C TYR A 284 2.14 -9.86 -13.76
N GLU A 285 2.22 -11.15 -14.06
CA GLU A 285 2.99 -12.15 -13.29
C GLU A 285 4.44 -12.33 -13.79
N LYS A 286 4.97 -11.40 -14.60
CA LYS A 286 6.37 -11.39 -15.00
C LYS A 286 7.25 -10.90 -13.86
#